data_5bf3b5ba285d31bffa47667c151d38ec
#
_entry.id   5bf3b5ba285d31bffa47667c151d38ec
#
_cell.length_a   1.000
_cell.length_b   1.000
_cell.length_c   1.000
_cell.angle_alpha   90.00
_cell.angle_beta   90.00
_cell.angle_gamma   90.00
#
_symmetry.space_group_name_H-M   'P 1'
#
loop_
_entity.id
_entity.type
_entity.pdbx_description
1 polymer ?
#
loop_
_entity_poly.entity_id
_entity_poly.type
_entity_poly.pdbx_seq_one_letter_code
_entity_poly.pdbx_strand_id
1 'polypeptide(L)'
;MLEINNKVALVVCSNGKVREDKIKLDKLEEILKSLGLVPVYSNYLYKDKFGRSASAEIRSEELMKFFSDKSIQAIFDISGGDLSNEILDYLDYDIIKKNIKPFFGYSDLSVVLNAITVKTGEPTYLYQVLNIIGNENIRDSFKKTVMYNEPDLTNISWNFFQGEEISGIVAGGNIRCFLKLAGTQYFPDLENRILFLEGLGTTVEVLITHLTQLKQLGVFDKISGLLLGTFTNIEKIYNKNDIYSIVKDFIDKDLPVAKTSEVGHDINSKMITIGGRINIKKLSE
;
A
#
# COMPACT_ATOMS: atom_id res chain seq x y z
N MET A 1 9.89 -9.68 12.69
CA MET A 1 9.06 -10.89 12.44
C MET A 1 8.02 -11.01 13.54
N LEU A 2 6.83 -11.45 13.18
CA LEU A 2 5.79 -11.75 14.17
C LEU A 2 6.01 -13.16 14.75
N GLU A 3 5.70 -13.32 16.03
CA GLU A 3 5.83 -14.59 16.76
C GLU A 3 4.48 -15.03 17.31
N ILE A 4 4.37 -16.28 17.71
CA ILE A 4 3.17 -16.80 18.39
C ILE A 4 2.89 -15.97 19.64
N ASN A 5 1.62 -15.65 19.88
CA ASN A 5 1.10 -14.77 20.92
C ASN A 5 1.41 -13.28 20.74
N ASN A 6 2.03 -12.88 19.62
CA ASN A 6 2.14 -11.45 19.33
C ASN A 6 0.77 -10.82 19.12
N LYS A 7 0.55 -9.68 19.76
CA LYS A 7 -0.63 -8.85 19.52
C LYS A 7 -0.46 -8.05 18.25
N VAL A 8 -1.50 -8.02 17.44
CA VAL A 8 -1.55 -7.23 16.19
C VAL A 8 -2.79 -6.34 16.20
N ALA A 9 -2.61 -5.07 15.92
CA ALA A 9 -3.71 -4.12 15.89
C ALA A 9 -4.44 -4.16 14.53
N LEU A 10 -5.77 -4.04 14.56
CA LEU A 10 -6.64 -3.90 13.41
C LEU A 10 -7.31 -2.52 13.48
N VAL A 11 -6.94 -1.62 12.57
CA VAL A 11 -7.35 -0.21 12.57
C VAL A 11 -8.09 0.20 11.30
N VAL A 12 -8.75 1.35 11.33
CA VAL A 12 -9.47 1.95 10.20
C VAL A 12 -9.09 3.43 10.11
N CYS A 13 -8.11 3.75 9.27
CA CYS A 13 -7.61 5.11 9.07
C CYS A 13 -8.27 5.84 7.88
N SER A 14 -8.97 5.13 6.99
CA SER A 14 -9.73 5.69 5.87
C SER A 14 -11.25 5.60 6.14
N ASN A 15 -12.05 5.16 5.15
CA ASN A 15 -13.50 5.02 5.32
C ASN A 15 -13.83 3.93 6.36
N GLY A 16 -14.81 4.20 7.20
CA GLY A 16 -15.34 3.21 8.14
C GLY A 16 -15.95 2.01 7.43
N LYS A 17 -15.92 0.86 8.08
CA LYS A 17 -16.52 -0.38 7.61
C LYS A 17 -18.05 -0.32 7.65
N VAL A 18 -18.72 -1.03 6.78
CA VAL A 18 -20.16 -1.28 6.91
C VAL A 18 -20.41 -2.37 7.97
N ARG A 19 -21.60 -2.39 8.56
CA ARG A 19 -21.92 -3.38 9.59
C ARG A 19 -21.91 -4.81 9.05
N GLU A 20 -22.23 -4.97 7.78
CA GLU A 20 -22.21 -6.25 7.05
C GLU A 20 -20.80 -6.84 6.92
N ASP A 21 -19.76 -6.01 7.00
CA ASP A 21 -18.37 -6.46 7.00
C ASP A 21 -18.00 -7.26 8.27
N LYS A 22 -18.86 -7.25 9.32
CA LYS A 22 -18.60 -7.99 10.56
C LYS A 22 -18.25 -9.46 10.28
N ILE A 23 -18.96 -10.11 9.38
CA ILE A 23 -18.71 -11.52 9.03
C ILE A 23 -17.26 -11.72 8.49
N LYS A 24 -16.79 -10.75 7.68
CA LYS A 24 -15.40 -10.80 7.17
C LYS A 24 -14.39 -10.54 8.28
N LEU A 25 -14.69 -9.63 9.19
CA LEU A 25 -13.81 -9.31 10.33
C LEU A 25 -13.72 -10.48 11.30
N ASP A 26 -14.84 -11.15 11.61
CA ASP A 26 -14.86 -12.34 12.44
C ASP A 26 -13.99 -13.46 11.81
N LYS A 27 -14.11 -13.66 10.50
CA LYS A 27 -13.28 -14.63 9.76
C LYS A 27 -11.80 -14.24 9.75
N LEU A 28 -11.48 -12.96 9.60
CA LEU A 28 -10.09 -12.48 9.71
C LEU A 28 -9.52 -12.79 11.09
N GLU A 29 -10.30 -12.51 12.14
CA GLU A 29 -9.92 -12.79 13.53
C GLU A 29 -9.63 -14.27 13.75
N GLU A 30 -10.51 -15.16 13.28
CA GLU A 30 -10.33 -16.62 13.37
C GLU A 30 -9.02 -17.05 12.68
N ILE A 31 -8.74 -16.51 11.48
CA ILE A 31 -7.52 -16.84 10.75
C ILE A 31 -6.28 -16.34 11.48
N LEU A 32 -6.27 -15.08 11.94
CA LEU A 32 -5.12 -14.53 12.69
C LEU A 32 -4.85 -15.35 13.96
N LYS A 33 -5.91 -15.73 14.70
CA LYS A 33 -5.79 -16.63 15.87
C LYS A 33 -5.25 -18.02 15.49
N SER A 34 -5.68 -18.58 14.37
CA SER A 34 -5.16 -19.86 13.87
C SER A 34 -3.68 -19.80 13.50
N LEU A 35 -3.18 -18.64 13.12
CA LEU A 35 -1.76 -18.37 12.92
C LEU A 35 -0.98 -18.13 14.23
N GLY A 36 -1.67 -18.16 15.37
CA GLY A 36 -1.09 -17.91 16.70
C GLY A 36 -0.96 -16.44 17.07
N LEU A 37 -1.57 -15.54 16.31
CA LEU A 37 -1.57 -14.09 16.58
C LEU A 37 -2.78 -13.70 17.45
N VAL A 38 -2.64 -12.58 18.18
CA VAL A 38 -3.71 -12.05 19.05
C VAL A 38 -4.20 -10.72 18.47
N PRO A 39 -5.29 -10.71 17.67
CA PRO A 39 -5.84 -9.48 17.10
C PRO A 39 -6.47 -8.59 18.18
N VAL A 40 -6.19 -7.29 18.09
CA VAL A 40 -6.73 -6.22 18.93
C VAL A 40 -7.36 -5.17 18.02
N TYR A 41 -8.66 -4.98 18.14
CA TYR A 41 -9.39 -4.04 17.29
C TYR A 41 -9.36 -2.61 17.85
N SER A 42 -9.33 -1.63 16.93
CA SER A 42 -9.71 -0.25 17.25
C SER A 42 -11.15 -0.20 17.71
N ASN A 43 -11.45 0.76 18.61
CA ASN A 43 -12.83 1.03 19.05
C ASN A 43 -13.71 1.62 17.95
N TYR A 44 -13.11 2.14 16.89
CA TYR A 44 -13.78 2.88 15.82
C TYR A 44 -13.59 2.18 14.47
N LEU A 45 -14.45 1.20 14.17
CA LEU A 45 -14.39 0.42 12.95
C LEU A 45 -15.46 0.82 11.93
N TYR A 46 -16.67 1.10 12.40
CA TYR A 46 -17.85 1.19 11.53
C TYR A 46 -18.16 2.64 11.17
N LYS A 47 -18.60 2.84 9.92
CA LYS A 47 -18.89 4.16 9.39
C LYS A 47 -20.15 4.79 10.00
N ASP A 48 -20.08 6.10 10.16
CA ASP A 48 -21.22 6.98 10.37
C ASP A 48 -21.93 7.32 9.04
N LYS A 49 -22.87 8.25 9.09
CA LYS A 49 -23.61 8.72 7.89
C LYS A 49 -22.75 9.44 6.85
N PHE A 50 -21.55 9.88 7.21
CA PHE A 50 -20.60 10.55 6.32
C PHE A 50 -19.48 9.62 5.83
N GLY A 51 -19.53 8.34 6.18
CA GLY A 51 -18.53 7.36 5.77
C GLY A 51 -17.31 7.25 6.69
N ARG A 52 -17.21 8.04 7.76
CA ARG A 52 -16.11 8.05 8.73
C ARG A 52 -16.39 7.03 9.84
N SER A 53 -15.34 6.34 10.29
CA SER A 53 -15.42 5.54 11.52
C SER A 53 -15.42 6.42 12.78
N ALA A 54 -14.76 7.58 12.70
CA ALA A 54 -14.73 8.65 13.71
C ALA A 54 -14.16 9.92 13.06
N SER A 55 -14.01 11.02 13.82
CA SER A 55 -13.27 12.20 13.35
C SER A 55 -11.82 11.88 13.03
N ALA A 56 -11.15 12.72 12.24
CA ALA A 56 -9.74 12.54 11.91
C ALA A 56 -8.86 12.47 13.16
N GLU A 57 -9.10 13.34 14.12
CA GLU A 57 -8.41 13.36 15.43
C GLU A 57 -8.53 12.03 16.15
N ILE A 58 -9.75 11.51 16.32
CA ILE A 58 -9.98 10.24 17.03
C ILE A 58 -9.35 9.06 16.31
N ARG A 59 -9.41 9.02 14.96
CA ARG A 59 -8.74 7.96 14.16
C ARG A 59 -7.21 8.02 14.34
N SER A 60 -6.65 9.23 14.41
CA SER A 60 -5.24 9.44 14.67
C SER A 60 -4.85 9.02 16.08
N GLU A 61 -5.61 9.43 17.08
CA GLU A 61 -5.39 9.04 18.48
C GLU A 61 -5.39 7.52 18.67
N GLU A 62 -6.33 6.81 18.03
CA GLU A 62 -6.37 5.33 18.07
C GLU A 62 -5.12 4.74 17.40
N LEU A 63 -4.71 5.25 16.26
CA LEU A 63 -3.48 4.79 15.60
C LEU A 63 -2.26 5.06 16.47
N MET A 64 -2.12 6.26 17.03
CA MET A 64 -1.01 6.64 17.91
C MET A 64 -0.94 5.79 19.17
N LYS A 65 -2.09 5.42 19.75
CA LYS A 65 -2.20 4.52 20.89
C LYS A 65 -1.62 3.14 20.57
N PHE A 66 -1.91 2.58 19.38
CA PHE A 66 -1.34 1.32 18.96
C PHE A 66 0.16 1.41 18.62
N PHE A 67 0.63 2.53 18.09
CA PHE A 67 2.07 2.76 17.94
C PHE A 67 2.77 2.82 19.30
N SER A 68 2.18 3.49 20.29
CA SER A 68 2.77 3.65 21.62
C SER A 68 2.71 2.39 22.49
N ASP A 69 1.76 1.50 22.25
CA ASP A 69 1.61 0.25 23.00
C ASP A 69 2.70 -0.77 22.61
N LYS A 70 3.65 -0.99 23.53
CA LYS A 70 4.77 -1.94 23.33
C LYS A 70 4.31 -3.40 23.19
N SER A 71 3.09 -3.74 23.62
CA SER A 71 2.56 -5.09 23.47
C SER A 71 2.09 -5.39 22.04
N ILE A 72 1.83 -4.34 21.23
CA ILE A 72 1.47 -4.45 19.81
C ILE A 72 2.73 -4.58 18.96
N GLN A 73 2.80 -5.62 18.14
CA GLN A 73 3.97 -5.93 17.32
C GLN A 73 3.79 -5.57 15.83
N ALA A 74 2.57 -5.44 15.35
CA ALA A 74 2.25 -4.94 14.01
C ALA A 74 0.89 -4.26 14.00
N ILE A 75 0.67 -3.39 13.02
CA ILE A 75 -0.60 -2.70 12.80
C ILE A 75 -1.07 -2.99 11.37
N PHE A 76 -2.28 -3.51 11.24
CA PHE A 76 -2.94 -3.76 9.97
C PHE A 76 -4.12 -2.78 9.81
N ASP A 77 -4.04 -1.90 8.84
CA ASP A 77 -5.21 -1.12 8.45
C ASP A 77 -6.10 -1.98 7.52
N ILE A 78 -7.33 -2.16 7.96
CA ILE A 78 -8.33 -2.96 7.24
C ILE A 78 -9.26 -2.11 6.38
N SER A 79 -9.04 -0.80 6.31
CA SER A 79 -9.88 0.14 5.57
C SER A 79 -9.43 0.32 4.11
N GLY A 80 -10.05 1.22 3.46
CA GLY A 80 -9.80 1.76 2.13
C GLY A 80 -10.84 2.83 1.86
N GLY A 81 -10.80 3.47 0.72
CA GLY A 81 -11.76 4.53 0.37
C GLY A 81 -11.09 5.83 -0.01
N ASP A 82 -11.41 6.93 0.72
CA ASP A 82 -11.04 8.28 0.30
C ASP A 82 -10.56 9.21 1.43
N LEU A 83 -10.64 8.79 2.70
CA LEU A 83 -10.55 9.69 3.85
C LEU A 83 -9.22 9.62 4.61
N SER A 84 -8.24 8.83 4.14
CA SER A 84 -7.00 8.60 4.88
C SER A 84 -6.11 9.83 5.00
N ASN A 85 -6.20 10.79 4.07
CA ASN A 85 -5.43 12.02 4.14
C ASN A 85 -5.88 12.98 5.27
N GLU A 86 -7.10 12.83 5.79
CA GLU A 86 -7.58 13.66 6.90
C GLU A 86 -6.74 13.50 8.18
N ILE A 87 -6.16 12.32 8.41
CA ILE A 87 -5.45 12.03 9.66
C ILE A 87 -4.00 12.54 9.69
N LEU A 88 -3.40 12.90 8.57
CA LEU A 88 -1.96 13.13 8.45
C LEU A 88 -1.44 14.22 9.39
N ASP A 89 -2.17 15.32 9.52
CA ASP A 89 -1.76 16.47 10.36
C ASP A 89 -1.96 16.23 11.86
N TYR A 90 -2.67 15.17 12.24
CA TYR A 90 -2.89 14.76 13.63
C TYR A 90 -1.94 13.64 14.11
N LEU A 91 -1.12 13.08 13.20
CA LEU A 91 -0.15 12.06 13.56
C LEU A 91 1.11 12.67 14.18
N ASP A 92 1.55 12.13 15.31
CA ASP A 92 2.84 12.43 15.88
C ASP A 92 3.91 11.49 15.31
N TYR A 93 4.62 11.97 14.29
CA TYR A 93 5.63 11.18 13.59
C TYR A 93 6.87 10.89 14.44
N ASP A 94 7.16 11.70 15.47
CA ASP A 94 8.25 11.43 16.40
C ASP A 94 7.90 10.26 17.32
N ILE A 95 6.65 10.16 17.76
CA ILE A 95 6.17 9.01 18.51
C ILE A 95 6.20 7.76 17.61
N ILE A 96 5.75 7.85 16.37
CA ILE A 96 5.80 6.73 15.41
C ILE A 96 7.25 6.27 15.26
N LYS A 97 8.18 7.19 14.99
CA LYS A 97 9.60 6.89 14.79
C LYS A 97 10.25 6.22 16.01
N LYS A 98 9.89 6.65 17.22
CA LYS A 98 10.40 6.07 18.48
C LYS A 98 9.81 4.68 18.79
N ASN A 99 8.66 4.35 18.21
CA ASN A 99 7.93 3.12 18.46
C ASN A 99 7.62 2.37 17.15
N ILE A 100 8.58 2.39 16.23
CA ILE A 100 8.36 1.82 14.89
C ILE A 100 7.96 0.34 14.99
N LYS A 101 6.97 -0.02 14.22
CA LYS A 101 6.52 -1.38 14.02
C LYS A 101 5.93 -1.53 12.62
N PRO A 102 5.88 -2.74 12.06
CA PRO A 102 5.30 -2.96 10.74
C PRO A 102 3.88 -2.40 10.65
N PHE A 103 3.68 -1.47 9.71
CA PHE A 103 2.38 -0.89 9.39
C PHE A 103 1.96 -1.28 7.98
N PHE A 104 0.83 -1.96 7.91
CA PHE A 104 0.27 -2.49 6.66
C PHE A 104 -1.00 -1.75 6.31
N GLY A 105 -1.15 -1.39 5.06
CA GLY A 105 -2.36 -0.77 4.53
C GLY A 105 -2.42 -0.91 3.02
N TYR A 106 -3.57 -0.61 2.42
CA TYR A 106 -3.75 -0.76 0.99
C TYR A 106 -4.65 0.32 0.39
N SER A 107 -4.60 0.47 -0.94
CA SER A 107 -5.47 1.40 -1.67
C SER A 107 -5.31 2.83 -1.14
N ASP A 108 -6.33 3.41 -0.49
CA ASP A 108 -6.27 4.76 0.05
C ASP A 108 -5.18 4.94 1.12
N LEU A 109 -4.80 3.87 1.80
CA LEU A 109 -3.70 3.89 2.76
C LEU A 109 -2.33 4.19 2.13
N SER A 110 -2.20 4.17 0.78
CA SER A 110 -1.01 4.69 0.09
C SER A 110 -0.62 6.07 0.60
N VAL A 111 -1.60 6.88 1.00
CA VAL A 111 -1.40 8.20 1.60
C VAL A 111 -0.63 8.10 2.92
N VAL A 112 -1.12 7.30 3.86
CA VAL A 112 -0.54 7.16 5.21
C VAL A 112 0.80 6.44 5.14
N LEU A 113 0.92 5.41 4.29
CA LEU A 113 2.15 4.66 4.09
C LEU A 113 3.30 5.57 3.65
N ASN A 114 3.09 6.38 2.61
CA ASN A 114 4.10 7.32 2.14
C ASN A 114 4.38 8.42 3.18
N ALA A 115 3.37 8.96 3.85
CA ALA A 115 3.55 9.99 4.87
C ALA A 115 4.40 9.50 6.05
N ILE A 116 4.14 8.29 6.56
CA ILE A 116 4.97 7.67 7.61
C ILE A 116 6.40 7.51 7.10
N THR A 117 6.59 6.92 5.92
CA THR A 117 7.93 6.71 5.36
C THR A 117 8.68 8.04 5.16
N VAL A 118 8.02 9.09 4.66
CA VAL A 118 8.63 10.42 4.46
C VAL A 118 9.07 11.04 5.78
N LYS A 119 8.24 10.95 6.80
CA LYS A 119 8.47 11.63 8.09
C LYS A 119 9.39 10.87 9.03
N THR A 120 9.42 9.55 8.94
CA THR A 120 10.20 8.71 9.87
C THR A 120 11.48 8.15 9.25
N GLY A 121 11.50 7.98 7.92
CA GLY A 121 12.55 7.26 7.20
C GLY A 121 12.36 5.74 7.20
N GLU A 122 11.31 5.23 7.86
CA GLU A 122 11.09 3.80 8.05
C GLU A 122 10.14 3.23 7.00
N PRO A 123 10.32 1.96 6.60
CA PRO A 123 9.46 1.34 5.59
C PRO A 123 8.07 1.02 6.12
N THR A 124 7.10 1.04 5.20
CA THR A 124 5.73 0.61 5.42
C THR A 124 5.30 -0.38 4.32
N TYR A 125 4.18 -1.08 4.51
CA TYR A 125 3.84 -2.21 3.67
C TYR A 125 2.49 -2.01 2.96
N LEU A 126 2.54 -1.90 1.64
CA LEU A 126 1.35 -1.84 0.79
C LEU A 126 0.79 -3.26 0.61
N TYR A 127 -0.09 -3.66 1.51
CA TYR A 127 -0.72 -4.98 1.54
C TYR A 127 -2.06 -4.95 2.27
N GLN A 128 -3.08 -5.60 1.70
CA GLN A 128 -4.39 -5.73 2.33
C GLN A 128 -4.48 -7.05 3.11
N VAL A 129 -4.44 -6.97 4.43
CA VAL A 129 -4.52 -8.16 5.28
C VAL A 129 -5.82 -8.96 5.10
N LEU A 130 -6.92 -8.33 4.69
CA LEU A 130 -8.19 -9.01 4.37
C LEU A 130 -8.04 -10.07 3.25
N ASN A 131 -7.00 -10.00 2.43
CA ASN A 131 -6.71 -11.01 1.40
C ASN A 131 -6.53 -12.42 1.97
N ILE A 132 -6.03 -12.54 3.21
CA ILE A 132 -5.82 -13.87 3.84
C ILE A 132 -7.14 -14.63 4.08
N ILE A 133 -8.29 -13.95 3.99
CA ILE A 133 -9.60 -14.59 4.08
C ILE A 133 -9.87 -15.45 2.83
N GLY A 134 -9.25 -15.13 1.70
CA GLY A 134 -9.55 -15.70 0.40
C GLY A 134 -9.29 -17.18 0.29
N ASN A 135 -8.03 -17.58 0.42
CA ASN A 135 -7.64 -18.98 0.25
C ASN A 135 -6.41 -19.33 1.08
N GLU A 136 -6.11 -20.63 1.16
CA GLU A 136 -5.03 -21.18 1.97
C GLU A 136 -3.64 -20.76 1.48
N ASN A 137 -3.41 -20.72 0.16
CA ASN A 137 -2.11 -20.33 -0.40
C ASN A 137 -1.71 -18.91 0.04
N ILE A 138 -2.66 -17.97 0.04
CA ILE A 138 -2.40 -16.59 0.49
C ILE A 138 -2.12 -16.54 1.99
N ARG A 139 -2.80 -17.35 2.80
CA ARG A 139 -2.53 -17.45 4.24
C ARG A 139 -1.12 -18.00 4.50
N ASP A 140 -0.73 -19.01 3.77
CA ASP A 140 0.61 -19.61 3.86
C ASP A 140 1.68 -18.60 3.43
N SER A 141 1.50 -17.91 2.31
CA SER A 141 2.41 -16.85 1.86
C SER A 141 2.49 -15.70 2.88
N PHE A 142 1.35 -15.28 3.45
CA PHE A 142 1.33 -14.29 4.53
C PHE A 142 2.12 -14.77 5.75
N LYS A 143 1.82 -15.98 6.24
CA LYS A 143 2.51 -16.58 7.38
C LYS A 143 4.02 -16.66 7.15
N LYS A 144 4.45 -17.17 6.01
CA LYS A 144 5.85 -17.28 5.62
C LYS A 144 6.54 -15.91 5.63
N THR A 145 5.90 -14.91 5.06
CA THR A 145 6.48 -13.56 4.97
C THR A 145 6.55 -12.87 6.33
N VAL A 146 5.45 -12.84 7.10
CA VAL A 146 5.41 -12.02 8.33
C VAL A 146 5.99 -12.73 9.55
N MET A 147 6.02 -14.08 9.58
CA MET A 147 6.50 -14.85 10.73
C MET A 147 7.86 -15.49 10.49
N TYR A 148 8.18 -15.89 9.26
CA TYR A 148 9.41 -16.62 8.94
C TYR A 148 10.40 -15.84 8.09
N ASN A 149 10.02 -14.59 7.70
CA ASN A 149 10.84 -13.72 6.85
C ASN A 149 11.20 -14.33 5.49
N GLU A 150 10.33 -15.19 4.98
CA GLU A 150 10.43 -15.72 3.63
C GLU A 150 9.82 -14.74 2.62
N PRO A 151 10.34 -14.63 1.39
CA PRO A 151 9.93 -13.58 0.46
C PRO A 151 8.64 -13.89 -0.32
N ASP A 152 7.78 -14.77 0.17
CA ASP A 152 6.60 -15.25 -0.59
C ASP A 152 5.70 -14.14 -1.09
N LEU A 153 5.36 -13.14 -0.25
CA LEU A 153 4.56 -11.99 -0.66
C LEU A 153 5.37 -10.90 -1.38
N THR A 154 6.69 -10.90 -1.25
CA THR A 154 7.55 -9.87 -1.85
C THR A 154 8.30 -10.33 -3.10
N ASN A 155 8.33 -11.64 -3.35
CA ASN A 155 8.89 -12.20 -4.57
C ASN A 155 7.91 -12.03 -5.73
N ILE A 156 8.04 -10.93 -6.46
CA ILE A 156 7.13 -10.50 -7.51
C ILE A 156 7.80 -10.69 -8.86
N SER A 157 7.04 -11.26 -9.82
CA SER A 157 7.46 -11.39 -11.21
C SER A 157 7.20 -10.10 -11.99
N TRP A 158 8.22 -9.59 -12.64
CA TRP A 158 8.16 -8.34 -13.39
C TRP A 158 8.37 -8.56 -14.88
N ASN A 159 7.53 -7.96 -15.71
CA ASN A 159 7.66 -7.93 -17.15
C ASN A 159 8.15 -6.55 -17.58
N PHE A 160 9.38 -6.48 -18.13
CA PHE A 160 9.96 -5.23 -18.60
C PHE A 160 9.36 -4.80 -19.95
N PHE A 161 8.94 -3.56 -20.03
CA PHE A 161 8.55 -2.89 -21.25
C PHE A 161 9.66 -2.01 -21.80
N GLN A 162 10.48 -1.44 -20.91
CA GLN A 162 11.55 -0.51 -21.23
C GLN A 162 12.70 -0.70 -20.23
N GLY A 163 13.94 -0.70 -20.72
CA GLY A 163 15.11 -0.98 -19.90
C GLY A 163 15.26 -2.47 -19.54
N GLU A 164 16.27 -2.79 -18.75
CA GLU A 164 16.61 -4.17 -18.37
C GLU A 164 16.83 -4.33 -16.85
N GLU A 165 16.99 -3.22 -16.13
CA GLU A 165 17.20 -3.21 -14.69
C GLU A 165 16.47 -2.01 -14.06
N ILE A 166 15.87 -2.22 -12.88
CA ILE A 166 15.30 -1.17 -12.03
C ILE A 166 15.82 -1.38 -10.62
N SER A 167 16.49 -0.37 -10.05
CA SER A 167 17.03 -0.42 -8.70
C SER A 167 16.84 0.90 -7.97
N GLY A 168 16.33 0.87 -6.75
CA GLY A 168 16.11 2.07 -5.94
C GLY A 168 15.17 1.85 -4.76
N ILE A 169 14.80 2.93 -4.11
CA ILE A 169 13.84 2.95 -3.01
C ILE A 169 12.45 3.24 -3.56
N VAL A 170 11.47 2.44 -3.17
CA VAL A 170 10.09 2.52 -3.70
C VAL A 170 9.28 3.59 -2.96
N ALA A 171 8.56 4.40 -3.75
CA ALA A 171 7.47 5.26 -3.28
C ALA A 171 6.23 5.05 -4.18
N GLY A 172 5.06 5.51 -3.75
CA GLY A 172 3.86 5.41 -4.56
C GLY A 172 2.78 4.51 -3.97
N GLY A 173 2.04 3.81 -4.82
CA GLY A 173 0.89 2.97 -4.46
C GLY A 173 -0.29 3.21 -5.39
N ASN A 174 -1.50 3.30 -4.85
CA ASN A 174 -2.67 3.65 -5.64
C ASN A 174 -2.52 5.08 -6.21
N ILE A 175 -2.51 5.21 -7.54
CA ILE A 175 -2.17 6.48 -8.22
C ILE A 175 -3.06 7.65 -7.77
N ARG A 176 -4.37 7.44 -7.68
CA ARG A 176 -5.33 8.46 -7.25
C ARG A 176 -5.06 8.90 -5.80
N CYS A 177 -4.75 7.94 -4.96
CA CYS A 177 -4.52 8.19 -3.54
C CYS A 177 -3.16 8.83 -3.30
N PHE A 178 -2.12 8.36 -3.97
CA PHE A 178 -0.78 8.92 -3.92
C PHE A 178 -0.77 10.41 -4.32
N LEU A 179 -1.53 10.77 -5.35
CA LEU A 179 -1.66 12.16 -5.81
C LEU A 179 -2.33 13.10 -4.80
N LYS A 180 -3.04 12.61 -3.78
CA LYS A 180 -3.53 13.44 -2.68
C LYS A 180 -2.39 14.10 -1.88
N LEU A 181 -1.20 13.52 -1.92
CA LEU A 181 -0.02 14.07 -1.25
C LEU A 181 0.62 15.21 -2.02
N ALA A 182 0.34 15.37 -3.32
CA ALA A 182 0.95 16.39 -4.17
C ALA A 182 0.71 17.80 -3.61
N GLY A 183 1.81 18.57 -3.45
CA GLY A 183 1.77 19.90 -2.85
C GLY A 183 1.72 19.94 -1.32
N THR A 184 1.78 18.81 -0.65
CA THR A 184 1.85 18.70 0.81
C THR A 184 3.28 18.35 1.29
N GLN A 185 3.55 18.56 2.57
CA GLN A 185 4.80 18.17 3.22
C GLN A 185 5.00 16.65 3.33
N TYR A 186 4.04 15.85 2.90
CA TYR A 186 4.03 14.38 2.94
C TYR A 186 4.34 13.75 1.59
N PHE A 187 4.43 14.57 0.53
CA PHE A 187 4.82 14.07 -0.79
C PHE A 187 6.30 13.68 -0.76
N PRO A 188 6.67 12.43 -1.14
CA PRO A 188 8.05 12.00 -1.10
C PRO A 188 8.92 12.80 -2.07
N ASP A 189 10.16 13.03 -1.68
CA ASP A 189 11.19 13.38 -2.65
C ASP A 189 11.42 12.16 -3.55
N LEU A 190 11.18 12.34 -4.85
CA LEU A 190 11.25 11.25 -5.83
C LEU A 190 12.59 11.19 -6.57
N GLU A 191 13.56 12.01 -6.20
CA GLU A 191 14.88 12.00 -6.81
C GLU A 191 15.55 10.63 -6.65
N ASN A 192 15.87 9.99 -7.78
CA ASN A 192 16.46 8.64 -7.86
C ASN A 192 15.64 7.53 -7.15
N ARG A 193 14.32 7.72 -7.01
CA ARG A 193 13.41 6.71 -6.46
C ARG A 193 12.69 5.94 -7.55
N ILE A 194 12.19 4.78 -7.17
CA ILE A 194 11.27 4.00 -7.98
C ILE A 194 9.84 4.44 -7.64
N LEU A 195 9.07 4.79 -8.66
CA LEU A 195 7.64 5.05 -8.50
C LEU A 195 6.84 3.78 -8.81
N PHE A 196 6.08 3.28 -7.83
CA PHE A 196 5.11 2.21 -8.03
C PHE A 196 3.71 2.79 -8.15
N LEU A 197 2.96 2.37 -9.17
CA LEU A 197 1.60 2.84 -9.44
C LEU A 197 0.65 1.68 -9.74
N GLU A 198 -0.55 1.69 -9.16
CA GLU A 198 -1.65 0.79 -9.45
C GLU A 198 -3.00 1.51 -9.34
N GLY A 199 -4.12 0.89 -9.76
CA GLY A 199 -5.44 1.51 -9.62
C GLY A 199 -6.60 0.54 -9.75
N LEU A 200 -7.64 0.66 -8.90
CA LEU A 200 -8.86 -0.15 -8.95
C LEU A 200 -9.89 0.42 -9.94
N GLY A 201 -10.40 1.61 -9.64
CA GLY A 201 -11.53 2.25 -10.32
C GLY A 201 -11.15 3.20 -11.45
N THR A 202 -9.87 3.21 -11.84
CA THR A 202 -9.32 4.13 -12.84
C THR A 202 -9.82 3.75 -14.24
N THR A 203 -10.37 4.72 -15.00
CA THR A 203 -10.60 4.61 -16.44
C THR A 203 -9.37 5.10 -17.20
N VAL A 204 -9.33 4.92 -18.52
CA VAL A 204 -8.22 5.39 -19.37
C VAL A 204 -8.06 6.91 -19.26
N GLU A 205 -9.15 7.66 -19.32
CA GLU A 205 -9.13 9.13 -19.25
C GLU A 205 -8.63 9.61 -17.88
N VAL A 206 -9.05 8.94 -16.81
CA VAL A 206 -8.61 9.25 -15.45
C VAL A 206 -7.13 8.89 -15.26
N LEU A 207 -6.65 7.78 -15.84
CA LEU A 207 -5.23 7.44 -15.86
C LEU A 207 -4.41 8.52 -16.56
N ILE A 208 -4.83 8.95 -17.76
CA ILE A 208 -4.19 10.02 -18.52
C ILE A 208 -4.12 11.31 -17.68
N THR A 209 -5.22 11.67 -16.99
CA THR A 209 -5.25 12.85 -16.12
C THR A 209 -4.24 12.75 -14.97
N HIS A 210 -4.14 11.59 -14.32
CA HIS A 210 -3.20 11.36 -13.23
C HIS A 210 -1.74 11.36 -13.72
N LEU A 211 -1.45 10.74 -14.86
CA LEU A 211 -0.12 10.76 -15.49
C LEU A 211 0.26 12.19 -15.91
N THR A 212 -0.69 12.95 -16.45
CA THR A 212 -0.48 14.38 -16.78
C THR A 212 -0.09 15.17 -15.53
N GLN A 213 -0.79 14.96 -14.41
CA GLN A 213 -0.46 15.63 -13.14
C GLN A 213 0.93 15.25 -12.64
N LEU A 214 1.30 13.97 -12.69
CA LEU A 214 2.66 13.51 -12.32
C LEU A 214 3.73 14.15 -13.21
N LYS A 215 3.48 14.26 -14.53
CA LYS A 215 4.38 14.94 -15.47
C LYS A 215 4.51 16.43 -15.14
N GLN A 216 3.41 17.13 -14.87
CA GLN A 216 3.41 18.55 -14.48
C GLN A 216 4.16 18.80 -13.16
N LEU A 217 4.19 17.82 -12.25
CA LEU A 217 4.98 17.85 -11.02
C LEU A 217 6.47 17.52 -11.25
N GLY A 218 6.88 17.22 -12.50
CA GLY A 218 8.26 16.85 -12.83
C GLY A 218 8.68 15.50 -12.25
N VAL A 219 7.72 14.61 -11.96
CA VAL A 219 7.99 13.33 -11.31
C VAL A 219 8.79 12.41 -12.21
N PHE A 220 8.43 12.32 -13.49
CA PHE A 220 9.08 11.41 -14.45
C PHE A 220 10.52 11.79 -14.78
N ASP A 221 10.90 13.04 -14.56
CA ASP A 221 12.27 13.53 -14.76
C ASP A 221 13.19 13.19 -13.56
N LYS A 222 12.63 12.80 -12.42
CA LYS A 222 13.33 12.56 -11.16
C LYS A 222 13.49 11.09 -10.82
N ILE A 223 12.53 10.26 -11.19
CA ILE A 223 12.52 8.84 -10.81
C ILE A 223 13.57 8.03 -11.60
N SER A 224 14.11 7.01 -10.95
CA SER A 224 15.05 6.06 -11.57
C SER A 224 14.37 4.86 -12.24
N GLY A 225 13.06 4.71 -12.07
CA GLY A 225 12.28 3.65 -12.70
C GLY A 225 10.81 3.72 -12.34
N LEU A 226 9.98 3.16 -13.20
CA LEU A 226 8.53 3.09 -13.02
C LEU A 226 8.08 1.63 -12.93
N LEU A 227 7.43 1.27 -11.85
CA LEU A 227 6.79 -0.02 -11.64
C LEU A 227 5.28 0.13 -11.72
N LEU A 228 4.64 -0.70 -12.52
CA LEU A 228 3.19 -0.73 -12.70
C LEU A 228 2.61 -2.02 -12.11
N GLY A 229 1.68 -1.88 -11.20
CA GLY A 229 0.78 -2.95 -10.77
C GLY A 229 -0.41 -3.08 -11.71
N THR A 230 -1.53 -3.64 -11.22
CA THR A 230 -2.76 -3.76 -12.02
C THR A 230 -3.56 -2.46 -12.02
N PHE A 231 -4.11 -2.13 -13.19
CA PHE A 231 -5.17 -1.13 -13.34
C PHE A 231 -6.48 -1.87 -13.60
N THR A 232 -7.08 -2.38 -12.52
CA THR A 232 -8.10 -3.43 -12.55
C THR A 232 -9.26 -3.14 -13.50
N ASN A 233 -9.79 -1.91 -13.55
CA ASN A 233 -10.90 -1.60 -14.46
C ASN A 233 -10.45 -1.48 -15.92
N ILE A 234 -9.26 -0.93 -16.16
CA ILE A 234 -8.70 -0.80 -17.51
C ILE A 234 -8.38 -2.19 -18.06
N GLU A 235 -7.78 -3.06 -17.25
CA GLU A 235 -7.35 -4.41 -17.65
C GLU A 235 -8.50 -5.40 -17.88
N LYS A 236 -9.74 -5.04 -17.57
CA LYS A 236 -10.94 -5.80 -18.01
C LYS A 236 -11.20 -5.64 -19.52
N ILE A 237 -10.71 -4.57 -20.12
CA ILE A 237 -11.00 -4.18 -21.51
C ILE A 237 -9.73 -4.21 -22.34
N TYR A 238 -8.62 -3.78 -21.77
CA TYR A 238 -7.33 -3.57 -22.41
C TYR A 238 -6.26 -4.50 -21.84
N ASN A 239 -5.27 -4.85 -22.63
CA ASN A 239 -4.16 -5.67 -22.17
C ASN A 239 -2.99 -4.83 -21.61
N LYS A 240 -1.97 -5.51 -21.08
CA LYS A 240 -0.81 -4.86 -20.47
C LYS A 240 -0.01 -3.96 -21.43
N ASN A 241 0.01 -4.30 -22.74
CA ASN A 241 0.71 -3.51 -23.73
C ASN A 241 -0.04 -2.20 -24.04
N ASP A 242 -1.36 -2.21 -23.95
CA ASP A 242 -2.18 -1.01 -24.11
C ASP A 242 -1.93 -0.04 -22.94
N ILE A 243 -1.82 -0.55 -21.69
CA ILE A 243 -1.43 0.26 -20.52
C ILE A 243 -0.06 0.92 -20.77
N TYR A 244 0.93 0.15 -21.21
CA TYR A 244 2.24 0.70 -21.51
C TYR A 244 2.18 1.74 -22.65
N SER A 245 1.35 1.51 -23.67
CA SER A 245 1.16 2.47 -24.77
C SER A 245 0.62 3.82 -24.32
N ILE A 246 -0.18 3.86 -23.24
CA ILE A 246 -0.62 5.10 -22.61
C ILE A 246 0.53 5.74 -21.82
N VAL A 247 1.22 4.96 -21.01
CA VAL A 247 2.26 5.46 -20.09
C VAL A 247 3.45 6.04 -20.84
N LYS A 248 3.88 5.42 -21.94
CA LYS A 248 5.06 5.84 -22.73
C LYS A 248 4.97 7.27 -23.26
N ASP A 249 3.77 7.84 -23.42
CA ASP A 249 3.58 9.21 -23.89
C ASP A 249 3.94 10.28 -22.83
N PHE A 250 4.16 9.85 -21.59
CA PHE A 250 4.45 10.72 -20.44
C PHE A 250 5.89 10.64 -19.94
N ILE A 251 6.64 9.64 -20.33
CA ILE A 251 7.96 9.30 -19.79
C ILE A 251 9.05 9.40 -20.86
N ASP A 252 10.29 9.55 -20.42
CA ASP A 252 11.45 9.46 -21.32
C ASP A 252 11.64 8.01 -21.80
N LYS A 253 12.14 7.88 -23.05
CA LYS A 253 12.44 6.57 -23.67
C LYS A 253 13.52 5.76 -22.93
N ASP A 254 14.34 6.42 -22.11
CA ASP A 254 15.41 5.78 -21.34
C ASP A 254 15.01 5.43 -19.91
N LEU A 255 13.83 5.87 -19.43
CA LEU A 255 13.31 5.53 -18.10
C LEU A 255 12.90 4.04 -18.06
N PRO A 256 13.51 3.20 -17.21
CA PRO A 256 13.12 1.79 -17.12
C PRO A 256 11.69 1.62 -16.62
N VAL A 257 10.91 0.75 -17.28
CA VAL A 257 9.52 0.45 -16.93
C VAL A 257 9.29 -1.05 -16.86
N ALA A 258 8.74 -1.52 -15.76
CA ALA A 258 8.30 -2.90 -15.62
C ALA A 258 6.87 -2.96 -15.04
N LYS A 259 6.13 -4.02 -15.38
CA LYS A 259 4.76 -4.25 -14.94
C LYS A 259 4.60 -5.64 -14.34
N THR A 260 3.76 -5.73 -13.34
CA THR A 260 3.30 -7.00 -12.78
C THR A 260 1.78 -7.09 -12.79
N SER A 261 1.25 -8.31 -12.84
CA SER A 261 -0.15 -8.62 -12.54
C SER A 261 -0.35 -9.13 -11.11
N GLU A 262 0.74 -9.26 -10.34
CA GLU A 262 0.70 -9.85 -9.00
C GLU A 262 0.49 -8.82 -7.88
N VAL A 263 0.44 -7.52 -8.19
CA VAL A 263 0.15 -6.45 -7.21
C VAL A 263 -0.97 -5.55 -7.72
N GLY A 264 -2.03 -5.47 -6.96
CA GLY A 264 -3.24 -4.70 -7.29
C GLY A 264 -4.39 -5.06 -6.37
N HIS A 265 -5.64 -4.84 -6.81
CA HIS A 265 -6.83 -5.08 -6.00
C HIS A 265 -7.40 -6.50 -6.11
N ASP A 266 -6.61 -7.44 -6.63
CA ASP A 266 -6.96 -8.86 -6.60
C ASP A 266 -6.69 -9.47 -5.23
N ILE A 267 -7.46 -10.50 -4.88
CA ILE A 267 -7.33 -11.21 -3.60
C ILE A 267 -5.97 -11.90 -3.45
N ASN A 268 -5.32 -12.25 -4.56
CA ASN A 268 -3.99 -12.87 -4.57
C ASN A 268 -2.86 -11.84 -4.62
N SER A 269 -3.16 -10.56 -4.40
CA SER A 269 -2.18 -9.49 -4.47
C SER A 269 -1.01 -9.72 -3.51
N LYS A 270 0.18 -9.57 -4.03
CA LYS A 270 1.44 -9.54 -3.27
C LYS A 270 1.69 -8.16 -2.65
N MET A 271 2.76 -8.04 -1.90
CA MET A 271 3.11 -6.90 -1.05
C MET A 271 4.23 -6.07 -1.67
N ILE A 272 4.08 -4.74 -1.66
CA ILE A 272 5.16 -3.79 -1.94
C ILE A 272 5.60 -3.10 -0.65
N THR A 273 6.91 -3.02 -0.45
CA THR A 273 7.49 -2.26 0.67
C THR A 273 7.74 -0.81 0.24
N ILE A 274 6.93 0.13 0.73
CA ILE A 274 7.14 1.56 0.53
C ILE A 274 8.30 2.02 1.42
N GLY A 275 9.28 2.72 0.86
CA GLY A 275 10.53 3.03 1.54
C GLY A 275 11.56 1.89 1.50
N GLY A 276 11.18 0.72 1.02
CA GLY A 276 12.09 -0.42 0.83
C GLY A 276 12.91 -0.29 -0.46
N ARG A 277 14.10 -0.88 -0.46
CA ARG A 277 14.94 -1.01 -1.65
C ARG A 277 14.52 -2.23 -2.46
N ILE A 278 14.38 -2.05 -3.76
CA ILE A 278 14.14 -3.12 -4.71
C ILE A 278 15.27 -3.14 -5.77
N ASN A 279 15.61 -4.31 -6.25
CA ASN A 279 16.52 -4.51 -7.39
C ASN A 279 15.94 -5.64 -8.23
N ILE A 280 15.51 -5.31 -9.44
CA ILE A 280 14.94 -6.26 -10.39
C ILE A 280 15.66 -6.17 -11.72
N LYS A 281 15.87 -7.32 -12.33
CA LYS A 281 16.50 -7.44 -13.65
C LYS A 281 15.58 -8.23 -14.58
N LYS A 282 15.62 -7.85 -15.85
CA LYS A 282 14.99 -8.64 -16.90
C LYS A 282 15.66 -10.01 -16.94
N LEU A 283 14.85 -11.05 -16.88
CA LEU A 283 15.37 -12.40 -17.06
C LEU A 283 15.90 -12.53 -18.51
N SER A 284 17.13 -12.98 -18.66
CA SER A 284 17.66 -13.40 -19.97
C SER A 284 16.85 -14.61 -20.44
N GLU A 285 16.33 -14.53 -21.67
CA GLU A 285 15.64 -15.61 -22.36
C GLU A 285 16.57 -16.82 -22.54
#